data_8c3c393f87cab94a3a1303dfef468c4c
#
_entry.id   8c3c393f87cab94a3a1303dfef468c4c
#
_cell.length_a   1.000
_cell.length_b   1.000
_cell.length_c   1.000
_cell.angle_alpha   90.00
_cell.angle_beta   90.00
_cell.angle_gamma   90.00
#
_symmetry.space_group_name_H-M   'P 1'
#
loop_
_entity.id
_entity.type
_entity.pdbx_description
1 polymer ?
#
loop_
_entity_poly.entity_id
_entity_poly.type
_entity_poly.pdbx_seq_one_letter_code
_entity_poly.pdbx_strand_id
1 'polypeptide(L)'
;MTSVVGGSRVVIVMGVSASGKSTVGPRLAQRLDVPFLDGDDLHPPANRAKMAAGHPLDDADREPWLVSFTEWIRATAAGGHGGVATCSALKREYRDRFRRTGADLCFVHLALDRAVAAERIARRRGHFMPPRLLDSQYDILDPLEADEPGLTVDASGDREQVLAAALHAVAEREP
;
A
#
# COMPACT_ATOMS: atom_id res chain seq x y z
N MET A 1 -16.57 21.11 10.00
CA MET A 1 -15.41 20.21 9.94
C MET A 1 -14.90 20.22 8.52
N THR A 2 -13.76 20.79 8.31
CA THR A 2 -13.12 20.86 7.00
C THR A 2 -12.60 19.46 6.66
N SER A 3 -13.12 18.87 5.58
CA SER A 3 -12.56 17.67 4.98
C SER A 3 -11.10 17.97 4.61
N VAL A 4 -10.17 17.30 5.23
CA VAL A 4 -8.71 17.54 5.08
C VAL A 4 -8.20 17.03 3.73
N VAL A 5 -9.03 16.34 2.95
CA VAL A 5 -8.67 15.88 1.60
C VAL A 5 -9.75 16.38 0.63
N GLY A 6 -9.33 17.23 -0.29
CA GLY A 6 -10.22 17.72 -1.35
C GLY A 6 -10.66 16.62 -2.28
N GLY A 7 -11.95 16.30 -2.28
CA GLY A 7 -12.58 15.57 -3.38
C GLY A 7 -12.34 14.06 -3.43
N SER A 8 -11.98 13.56 -4.59
CA SER A 8 -12.00 12.14 -4.97
C SER A 8 -10.64 11.44 -4.85
N ARG A 9 -9.69 11.99 -4.08
CA ARG A 9 -8.32 11.43 -3.98
C ARG A 9 -8.31 10.01 -3.44
N VAL A 10 -7.57 9.13 -4.09
CA VAL A 10 -7.31 7.77 -3.66
C VAL A 10 -5.88 7.67 -3.13
N VAL A 11 -5.73 7.37 -1.85
CA VAL A 11 -4.45 7.17 -1.19
C VAL A 11 -4.09 5.70 -1.17
N ILE A 12 -2.91 5.35 -1.64
CA ILE A 12 -2.40 3.97 -1.65
C ILE A 12 -1.19 3.90 -0.72
N VAL A 13 -1.38 3.24 0.42
CA VAL A 13 -0.31 2.95 1.37
C VAL A 13 0.42 1.70 0.92
N MET A 14 1.67 1.85 0.51
CA MET A 14 2.47 0.80 -0.09
C MET A 14 3.73 0.48 0.71
N GLY A 15 4.31 -0.66 0.45
CA GLY A 15 5.56 -1.12 1.05
C GLY A 15 5.63 -2.63 1.18
N VAL A 16 6.77 -3.12 1.65
CA VAL A 16 7.00 -4.54 1.91
C VAL A 16 6.20 -5.04 3.10
N SER A 17 6.16 -6.35 3.29
CA SER A 17 5.61 -6.96 4.51
C SER A 17 6.30 -6.39 5.77
N ALA A 18 5.54 -6.25 6.84
CA ALA A 18 5.98 -5.67 8.12
C ALA A 18 6.32 -4.16 8.10
N SER A 19 6.11 -3.45 6.98
CA SER A 19 6.28 -2.00 6.93
C SER A 19 5.22 -1.21 7.72
N GLY A 20 4.12 -1.86 8.12
CA GLY A 20 3.06 -1.24 8.93
C GLY A 20 1.83 -0.80 8.14
N LYS A 21 1.67 -1.24 6.90
CA LYS A 21 0.50 -0.91 6.06
C LYS A 21 -0.83 -1.21 6.73
N SER A 22 -0.97 -2.39 7.33
CA SER A 22 -2.20 -2.83 8.01
C SER A 22 -2.54 -2.04 9.27
N THR A 23 -1.59 -1.32 9.83
CA THR A 23 -1.80 -0.41 10.97
C THR A 23 -2.03 1.02 10.51
N VAL A 24 -1.21 1.52 9.60
CA VAL A 24 -1.27 2.91 9.11
C VAL A 24 -2.49 3.13 8.21
N GLY A 25 -2.77 2.20 7.29
CA GLY A 25 -3.85 2.35 6.32
C GLY A 25 -5.23 2.60 6.92
N PRO A 26 -5.74 1.72 7.81
CA PRO A 26 -7.04 1.91 8.46
C PRO A 26 -7.13 3.20 9.28
N ARG A 27 -6.07 3.54 9.99
CA ARG A 27 -6.00 4.77 10.81
C ARG A 27 -5.96 6.03 9.95
N LEU A 28 -5.26 5.97 8.83
CA LEU A 28 -5.22 7.05 7.86
C LEU A 28 -6.62 7.29 7.27
N ALA A 29 -7.30 6.23 6.86
CA ALA A 29 -8.69 6.30 6.37
C ALA A 29 -9.63 6.92 7.40
N GLN A 30 -9.52 6.51 8.66
CA GLN A 30 -10.32 7.06 9.75
C GLN A 30 -10.05 8.57 9.97
N ARG A 31 -8.78 8.98 9.90
CA ARG A 31 -8.41 10.41 10.07
C ARG A 31 -8.87 11.27 8.91
N LEU A 32 -8.95 10.71 7.71
CA LEU A 32 -9.41 11.39 6.50
C LEU A 32 -10.93 11.29 6.31
N ASP A 33 -11.62 10.51 7.13
CA ASP A 33 -13.06 10.23 7.03
C ASP A 33 -13.48 9.66 5.66
N VAL A 34 -12.73 8.65 5.20
CA VAL A 34 -12.94 7.98 3.92
C VAL A 34 -12.95 6.46 4.07
N PRO A 35 -13.55 5.70 3.11
CA PRO A 35 -13.52 4.24 3.14
C PRO A 35 -12.11 3.66 3.08
N PHE A 36 -11.93 2.49 3.67
CA PHE A 36 -10.70 1.72 3.66
C PHE A 36 -10.85 0.38 2.93
N LEU A 37 -9.85 0.01 2.15
CA LEU A 37 -9.70 -1.31 1.55
C LEU A 37 -8.34 -1.92 1.91
N ASP A 38 -8.35 -3.16 2.40
CA ASP A 38 -7.13 -3.98 2.39
C ASP A 38 -6.98 -4.60 0.99
N GLY A 39 -5.95 -4.17 0.25
CA GLY A 39 -5.73 -4.64 -1.12
C GLY A 39 -5.47 -6.14 -1.23
N ASP A 40 -4.99 -6.77 -0.16
CA ASP A 40 -4.78 -8.22 -0.13
C ASP A 40 -6.10 -9.00 -0.21
N ASP A 41 -7.21 -8.39 0.19
CA ASP A 41 -8.54 -9.01 0.09
C ASP A 41 -8.99 -9.21 -1.37
N LEU A 42 -8.38 -8.51 -2.30
CA LEU A 42 -8.68 -8.65 -3.74
C LEU A 42 -7.94 -9.82 -4.41
N HIS A 43 -7.01 -10.47 -3.72
CA HIS A 43 -6.34 -11.65 -4.27
C HIS A 43 -7.30 -12.84 -4.45
N PRO A 44 -7.24 -13.53 -5.60
CA PRO A 44 -7.96 -14.79 -5.77
C PRO A 44 -7.53 -15.84 -4.73
N PRO A 45 -8.39 -16.82 -4.38
CA PRO A 45 -8.05 -17.88 -3.44
C PRO A 45 -6.76 -18.64 -3.79
N ALA A 46 -6.49 -18.87 -5.07
CA ALA A 46 -5.24 -19.51 -5.53
C ALA A 46 -3.99 -18.71 -5.14
N ASN A 47 -4.03 -17.38 -5.22
CA ASN A 47 -2.93 -16.53 -4.81
C ASN A 47 -2.71 -16.59 -3.30
N ARG A 48 -3.79 -16.56 -2.53
CA ARG A 48 -3.73 -16.67 -1.06
C ARG A 48 -3.13 -18.00 -0.63
N ALA A 49 -3.52 -19.11 -1.29
CA ALA A 49 -2.97 -20.44 -1.03
C ALA A 49 -1.47 -20.51 -1.36
N LYS A 50 -1.06 -19.93 -2.48
CA LYS A 50 0.35 -19.87 -2.91
C LYS A 50 1.22 -19.10 -1.92
N MET A 51 0.76 -17.93 -1.46
CA MET A 51 1.45 -17.12 -0.44
C MET A 51 1.49 -17.84 0.91
N ALA A 52 0.40 -18.48 1.33
CA ALA A 52 0.35 -19.25 2.58
C ALA A 52 1.32 -20.44 2.56
N ALA A 53 1.57 -21.03 1.40
CA ALA A 53 2.57 -22.08 1.21
C ALA A 53 4.02 -21.54 1.16
N GLY A 54 4.22 -20.23 1.29
CA GLY A 54 5.53 -19.58 1.27
C GLY A 54 6.12 -19.38 -0.12
N HIS A 55 5.30 -19.39 -1.16
CA HIS A 55 5.72 -19.14 -2.53
C HIS A 55 5.41 -17.70 -2.96
N PRO A 56 6.36 -16.99 -3.58
CA PRO A 56 6.10 -15.66 -4.13
C PRO A 56 5.16 -15.75 -5.33
N LEU A 57 4.37 -14.68 -5.54
CA LEU A 57 3.54 -14.54 -6.73
C LEU A 57 4.40 -14.01 -7.89
N ASP A 58 4.16 -14.54 -9.09
CA ASP A 58 4.68 -13.96 -10.33
C ASP A 58 3.71 -12.92 -10.92
N ASP A 59 4.08 -12.32 -12.06
CA ASP A 59 3.26 -11.29 -12.69
C ASP A 59 1.94 -11.84 -13.22
N ALA A 60 1.93 -13.10 -13.70
CA ALA A 60 0.70 -13.76 -14.15
C ALA A 60 -0.27 -14.00 -12.99
N ASP A 61 0.25 -14.41 -11.83
CA ASP A 61 -0.56 -14.58 -10.61
C ASP A 61 -1.20 -13.24 -10.17
N ARG A 62 -0.48 -12.13 -10.34
CA ARG A 62 -0.93 -10.80 -9.93
C ARG A 62 -1.91 -10.15 -10.89
N GLU A 63 -2.02 -10.62 -12.11
CA GLU A 63 -2.86 -9.97 -13.14
C GLU A 63 -4.34 -9.84 -12.71
N PRO A 64 -5.04 -10.86 -12.21
CA PRO A 64 -6.40 -10.71 -11.72
C PRO A 64 -6.52 -9.72 -10.57
N TRP A 65 -5.54 -9.70 -9.67
CA TRP A 65 -5.49 -8.77 -8.55
C TRP A 65 -5.30 -7.33 -9.03
N LEU A 66 -4.40 -7.09 -9.99
CA LEU A 66 -4.19 -5.77 -10.58
C LEU A 66 -5.45 -5.24 -11.28
N VAL A 67 -6.18 -6.11 -11.98
CA VAL A 67 -7.47 -5.75 -12.58
C VAL A 67 -8.46 -5.29 -11.51
N SER A 68 -8.68 -6.10 -10.49
CA SER A 68 -9.63 -5.81 -9.41
C SER A 68 -9.25 -4.53 -8.65
N PHE A 69 -7.96 -4.32 -8.40
CA PHE A 69 -7.48 -3.12 -7.72
C PHE A 69 -7.69 -1.87 -8.57
N THR A 70 -7.43 -1.95 -9.87
CA THR A 70 -7.65 -0.87 -10.84
C THR A 70 -9.14 -0.49 -10.91
N GLU A 71 -10.03 -1.48 -10.92
CA GLU A 71 -11.48 -1.27 -10.91
C GLU A 71 -11.94 -0.57 -9.62
N TRP A 72 -11.40 -0.98 -8.48
CA TRP A 72 -11.68 -0.33 -7.21
C TRP A 72 -11.24 1.14 -7.20
N ILE A 73 -10.05 1.45 -7.74
CA ILE A 73 -9.57 2.83 -7.87
C ILE A 73 -10.56 3.67 -8.69
N ARG A 74 -10.99 3.15 -9.86
CA ARG A 74 -11.94 3.86 -10.72
C ARG A 74 -13.28 4.11 -10.02
N ALA A 75 -13.82 3.10 -9.37
CA ALA A 75 -15.10 3.20 -8.66
C ALA A 75 -15.03 4.19 -7.50
N THR A 76 -13.93 4.15 -6.74
CA THR A 76 -13.71 5.06 -5.60
C THR A 76 -13.58 6.51 -6.06
N ALA A 77 -12.80 6.76 -7.11
CA ALA A 77 -12.66 8.10 -7.68
C ALA A 77 -13.98 8.62 -8.25
N ALA A 78 -14.73 7.78 -8.96
CA ALA A 78 -16.03 8.13 -9.51
C ALA A 78 -17.08 8.44 -8.42
N GLY A 79 -16.97 7.82 -7.26
CA GLY A 79 -17.83 8.08 -6.11
C GLY A 79 -17.63 9.46 -5.46
N GLY A 80 -16.53 10.15 -5.77
CA GLY A 80 -16.28 11.53 -5.33
C GLY A 80 -15.88 11.70 -3.86
N HIS A 81 -15.76 10.61 -3.11
CA HIS A 81 -15.44 10.66 -1.68
C HIS A 81 -13.98 10.31 -1.37
N GLY A 82 -13.25 9.83 -2.36
CA GLY A 82 -11.91 9.33 -2.15
C GLY A 82 -11.89 8.01 -1.35
N GLY A 83 -10.70 7.55 -1.00
CA GLY A 83 -10.53 6.34 -0.23
C GLY A 83 -9.06 6.07 0.09
N VAL A 84 -8.82 5.17 1.03
CA VAL A 84 -7.49 4.66 1.35
C VAL A 84 -7.46 3.16 1.11
N ALA A 85 -6.44 2.69 0.41
CA ALA A 85 -6.16 1.27 0.28
C ALA A 85 -4.73 0.94 0.71
N THR A 86 -4.54 -0.27 1.19
CA THR A 86 -3.20 -0.83 1.37
C THR A 86 -2.90 -1.80 0.24
N CYS A 87 -1.69 -1.74 -0.29
CA CYS A 87 -1.24 -2.70 -1.28
C CYS A 87 0.29 -2.68 -1.35
N SER A 88 0.92 -3.80 -1.64
CA SER A 88 2.38 -3.82 -1.74
C SER A 88 2.91 -2.88 -2.82
N ALA A 89 2.29 -2.85 -4.01
CA ALA A 89 2.61 -1.95 -5.13
C ALA A 89 4.12 -1.82 -5.42
N LEU A 90 4.86 -2.92 -5.28
CA LEU A 90 6.32 -2.92 -5.23
C LEU A 90 6.97 -2.52 -6.55
N LYS A 91 6.41 -2.93 -7.68
CA LYS A 91 6.93 -2.55 -8.99
C LYS A 91 6.34 -1.22 -9.45
N ARG A 92 7.19 -0.37 -10.04
CA ARG A 92 6.72 0.85 -10.70
C ARG A 92 5.65 0.56 -11.78
N GLU A 93 5.82 -0.51 -12.53
CA GLU A 93 4.87 -0.95 -13.55
C GLU A 93 3.44 -1.11 -13.00
N TYR A 94 3.29 -1.64 -11.79
CA TYR A 94 1.98 -1.75 -11.13
C TYR A 94 1.39 -0.38 -10.81
N ARG A 95 2.21 0.52 -10.27
CA ARG A 95 1.80 1.88 -9.95
C ARG A 95 1.46 2.68 -11.21
N ASP A 96 2.20 2.52 -12.28
CA ASP A 96 1.89 3.14 -13.57
C ASP A 96 0.55 2.65 -14.14
N ARG A 97 0.22 1.39 -13.91
CA ARG A 97 -1.10 0.85 -14.28
C ARG A 97 -2.22 1.53 -13.49
N PHE A 98 -2.02 1.78 -12.21
CA PHE A 98 -2.97 2.54 -11.38
C PHE A 98 -3.09 4.00 -11.85
N ARG A 99 -1.97 4.63 -12.17
CA ARG A 99 -1.93 6.01 -12.70
C ARG A 99 -2.68 6.17 -14.03
N ARG A 100 -2.66 5.15 -14.87
CA ARG A 100 -3.42 5.16 -16.14
C ARG A 100 -4.95 5.19 -15.96
N THR A 101 -5.47 5.01 -14.76
CA THR A 101 -6.89 5.22 -14.47
C THR A 101 -7.30 6.67 -14.60
N GLY A 102 -6.38 7.62 -14.51
CA GLY A 102 -6.64 9.06 -14.49
C GLY A 102 -7.19 9.57 -13.14
N ALA A 103 -7.32 8.71 -12.13
CA ALA A 103 -7.72 9.12 -10.80
C ALA A 103 -6.64 9.99 -10.12
N ASP A 104 -7.06 10.89 -9.22
CA ASP A 104 -6.13 11.62 -8.35
C ASP A 104 -5.57 10.65 -7.31
N LEU A 105 -4.34 10.19 -7.53
CA LEU A 105 -3.65 9.21 -6.67
C LEU A 105 -2.59 9.88 -5.80
N CYS A 106 -2.44 9.36 -4.59
CA CYS A 106 -1.32 9.66 -3.71
C CYS A 106 -0.74 8.37 -3.14
N PHE A 107 0.50 8.04 -3.52
CA PHE A 107 1.23 6.91 -2.95
C PHE A 107 1.93 7.33 -1.67
N VAL A 108 1.72 6.59 -0.59
CA VAL A 108 2.46 6.73 0.66
C VAL A 108 3.31 5.47 0.82
N HIS A 109 4.59 5.59 0.48
CA HIS A 109 5.53 4.47 0.58
C HIS A 109 6.11 4.40 1.99
N LEU A 110 5.75 3.36 2.71
CA LEU A 110 6.33 3.04 4.02
C LEU A 110 7.66 2.31 3.80
N ALA A 111 8.74 3.05 3.76
CA ALA A 111 10.08 2.49 3.54
C ALA A 111 10.64 1.90 4.83
N LEU A 112 11.21 0.71 4.73
CA LEU A 112 11.74 -0.03 5.87
C LEU A 112 12.98 -0.81 5.44
N ASP A 113 14.04 -0.77 6.22
CA ASP A 113 15.23 -1.59 5.99
C ASP A 113 14.91 -3.09 6.09
N ARG A 114 15.52 -3.89 5.24
CA ARG A 114 15.35 -5.35 5.19
C ARG A 114 15.58 -6.01 6.55
N ALA A 115 16.63 -5.61 7.26
CA ALA A 115 16.94 -6.15 8.59
C ALA A 115 15.82 -5.85 9.61
N VAL A 116 15.28 -4.64 9.59
CA VAL A 116 14.18 -4.24 10.49
C VAL A 116 12.89 -4.99 10.14
N ALA A 117 12.60 -5.17 8.85
CA ALA A 117 11.45 -5.95 8.41
C ALA A 117 11.55 -7.41 8.86
N ALA A 118 12.71 -8.03 8.69
CA ALA A 118 12.97 -9.41 9.13
C ALA A 118 12.80 -9.56 10.65
N GLU A 119 13.30 -8.62 11.42
CA GLU A 119 13.16 -8.61 12.89
C GLU A 119 11.69 -8.47 13.32
N ARG A 120 10.93 -7.58 12.68
CA ARG A 120 9.50 -7.41 12.94
C ARG A 120 8.71 -8.68 12.63
N ILE A 121 9.01 -9.37 11.53
CA ILE A 121 8.37 -10.62 11.14
C ILE A 121 8.69 -11.72 12.17
N ALA A 122 9.94 -11.83 12.60
CA ALA A 122 10.36 -12.81 13.60
C ALA A 122 9.67 -12.63 14.97
N ARG A 123 9.30 -11.40 15.32
CA ARG A 123 8.57 -11.07 16.56
C ARG A 123 7.07 -11.29 16.49
N ARG A 124 6.49 -11.45 15.29
CA ARG A 124 5.04 -11.68 15.14
C ARG A 124 4.67 -13.08 15.59
N ARG A 125 3.74 -13.16 16.54
CA ARG A 125 3.14 -14.43 16.94
C ARG A 125 2.00 -14.79 15.99
N GLY A 126 2.02 -16.05 15.47
CA GLY A 126 0.93 -16.59 14.66
C GLY A 126 0.96 -16.25 13.16
N HIS A 127 1.90 -15.45 12.70
CA HIS A 127 2.12 -15.16 11.28
C HIS A 127 3.57 -15.48 10.91
N PHE A 128 3.79 -16.68 10.39
CA PHE A 128 5.09 -17.06 9.87
C PHE A 128 5.18 -16.66 8.40
N MET A 129 6.16 -15.82 8.09
CA MET A 129 6.54 -15.51 6.71
C MET A 129 7.94 -16.06 6.46
N PRO A 130 8.13 -16.96 5.48
CA PRO A 130 9.46 -17.44 5.15
C PRO A 130 10.40 -16.29 4.75
N PRO A 131 11.67 -16.29 5.18
CA PRO A 131 12.63 -15.24 4.80
C PRO A 131 12.74 -15.00 3.29
N ARG A 132 12.68 -16.07 2.49
CA ARG A 132 12.72 -15.97 1.03
C ARG A 132 11.57 -15.14 0.43
N LEU A 133 10.40 -15.13 1.08
CA LEU A 133 9.25 -14.36 0.61
C LEU A 133 9.47 -12.87 0.86
N LEU A 134 10.06 -12.49 1.98
CA LEU A 134 10.49 -11.12 2.24
C LEU A 134 11.60 -10.68 1.27
N ASP A 135 12.60 -11.53 1.06
CA ASP A 135 13.70 -11.25 0.13
C ASP A 135 13.16 -11.00 -1.28
N SER A 136 12.22 -11.81 -1.76
CA SER A 136 11.60 -11.62 -3.07
C SER A 136 10.88 -10.28 -3.19
N GLN A 137 10.31 -9.75 -2.11
CA GLN A 137 9.67 -8.44 -2.12
C GLN A 137 10.69 -7.30 -2.28
N TYR A 138 11.82 -7.38 -1.58
CA TYR A 138 12.89 -6.40 -1.75
C TYR A 138 13.56 -6.46 -3.11
N ASP A 139 13.67 -7.66 -3.70
CA ASP A 139 14.27 -7.85 -5.02
C ASP A 139 13.44 -7.19 -6.14
N ILE A 140 12.13 -7.11 -5.98
CA ILE A 140 11.22 -6.49 -6.97
C ILE A 140 10.79 -5.07 -6.60
N LEU A 141 11.17 -4.57 -5.43
CA LEU A 141 10.80 -3.23 -4.98
C LEU A 141 11.50 -2.17 -5.82
N ASP A 142 10.71 -1.44 -6.58
CA ASP A 142 11.13 -0.18 -7.20
C ASP A 142 10.76 0.97 -6.24
N PRO A 143 11.73 1.72 -5.69
CA PRO A 143 11.43 2.88 -4.87
C PRO A 143 10.54 3.90 -5.60
N LEU A 144 9.76 4.66 -4.84
CA LEU A 144 8.93 5.72 -5.40
C LEU A 144 9.83 6.81 -6.02
N GLU A 145 9.58 7.15 -7.29
CA GLU A 145 10.36 8.14 -8.01
C GLU A 145 9.70 9.53 -7.96
N ALA A 146 10.49 10.57 -8.27
CA ALA A 146 10.05 11.97 -8.13
C ALA A 146 8.88 12.35 -9.04
N ASP A 147 8.67 11.66 -10.17
CA ASP A 147 7.55 11.88 -11.10
C ASP A 147 6.28 11.12 -10.70
N GLU A 148 6.34 10.29 -9.66
CA GLU A 148 5.19 9.58 -9.14
C GLU A 148 4.46 10.43 -8.08
N PRO A 149 3.11 10.42 -8.08
CA PRO A 149 2.35 11.20 -7.11
C PRO A 149 2.39 10.54 -5.73
N GLY A 150 3.24 11.00 -4.84
CA GLY A 150 3.37 10.41 -3.50
C GLY A 150 4.61 10.85 -2.76
N LEU A 151 4.78 10.31 -1.57
CA LEU A 151 5.94 10.54 -0.72
C LEU A 151 6.39 9.25 -0.04
N THR A 152 7.69 9.16 0.19
CA THR A 152 8.29 8.08 0.97
C THR A 152 8.38 8.50 2.43
N VAL A 153 7.90 7.65 3.32
CA VAL A 153 7.89 7.82 4.76
C VAL A 153 8.79 6.77 5.40
N ASP A 154 9.68 7.17 6.28
CA ASP A 154 10.47 6.23 7.09
C ASP A 154 9.54 5.49 8.06
N ALA A 155 9.43 4.18 7.90
CA ALA A 155 8.56 3.31 8.70
C ALA A 155 9.28 2.62 9.86
N SER A 156 10.53 2.98 10.16
CA SER A 156 11.32 2.40 11.26
C SER A 156 10.90 2.92 12.65
N GLY A 157 10.23 4.06 12.73
CA GLY A 157 9.74 4.67 13.95
C GLY A 157 8.54 3.97 14.58
N ASP A 158 8.01 4.54 15.66
CA ASP A 158 6.78 4.04 16.26
C ASP A 158 5.54 4.32 15.38
N ARG A 159 4.43 3.64 15.69
CA ARG A 159 3.21 3.69 14.88
C ARG A 159 2.60 5.09 14.78
N GLU A 160 2.65 5.87 15.85
CA GLU A 160 2.08 7.23 15.86
C GLU A 160 2.94 8.19 15.05
N GLN A 161 4.26 8.06 15.10
CA GLN A 161 5.19 8.85 14.29
C GLN A 161 4.99 8.56 12.79
N VAL A 162 4.89 7.29 12.42
CA VAL A 162 4.65 6.88 11.03
C VAL A 162 3.30 7.37 10.53
N LEU A 163 2.25 7.27 11.34
CA LEU A 163 0.92 7.77 10.99
C LEU A 163 0.93 9.29 10.78
N ALA A 164 1.58 10.04 11.68
CA ALA A 164 1.69 11.48 11.57
C ALA A 164 2.43 11.89 10.28
N ALA A 165 3.52 11.20 9.94
CA ALA A 165 4.25 11.43 8.71
C ALA A 165 3.43 11.09 7.47
N ALA A 166 2.63 10.02 7.50
CA ALA A 166 1.73 9.66 6.42
C ALA A 166 0.61 10.69 6.21
N LEU A 167 0.02 11.20 7.28
CA LEU A 167 -0.98 12.28 7.23
C LEU A 167 -0.40 13.55 6.62
N HIS A 168 0.81 13.93 7.05
CA HIS A 168 1.53 15.08 6.49
C HIS A 168 1.81 14.91 4.99
N ALA A 169 2.26 13.73 4.59
CA ALA A 169 2.52 13.39 3.19
C ALA A 169 1.28 13.55 2.29
N VAL A 170 0.11 13.18 2.80
CA VAL A 170 -1.16 13.35 2.06
C VAL A 170 -1.57 14.82 1.98
N ALA A 171 -1.41 15.57 3.08
CA ALA A 171 -1.78 17.00 3.15
C ALA A 171 -0.88 17.89 2.28
N GLU A 172 0.42 17.62 2.18
CA GLU A 172 1.35 18.43 1.37
C GLU A 172 1.09 18.35 -0.14
N ARG A 173 0.28 17.39 -0.58
CA ARG A 173 -0.09 17.22 -1.98
C ARG A 173 -1.51 17.68 -2.29
N GLU A 174 -1.99 18.71 -1.61
CA GLU A 174 -3.17 19.44 -2.09
C GLU A 174 -2.84 20.12 -3.43
N PRO A 175 -3.77 20.10 -4.40
CA PRO A 175 -3.55 20.62 -5.74
C PRO A 175 -3.28 22.11 -5.77
#